data_b9f855a76d1e40302fb3010efc45ae34
#
_entry.id   b9f855a76d1e40302fb3010efc45ae34
#
_cell.length_a   1.000
_cell.length_b   1.000
_cell.length_c   1.000
_cell.angle_alpha   90.00
_cell.angle_beta   90.00
_cell.angle_gamma   90.00
#
_symmetry.space_group_name_H-M   'P 1'
#
loop_
_entity.id
_entity.type
_entity.pdbx_description
1 polymer ?
#
loop_
_entity_poly.entity_id
_entity_poly.type
_entity_poly.pdbx_seq_one_letter_code
_entity_poly.pdbx_strand_id
1 'polypeptide(L)'
;VEVYLDDAPLDIDAPDGSSLEQLTQQVSRRLRGTGRVITAVRCDGRTVPADELECTLARPAREYGSIEFQSSEVAGLVRAAMQEAGRLFIESDRLRHKAADLLNEAKSSRAMELLGQCFRIWSQVYETVLKGAQLRQVNLLAVDVPDVDVTAWLGLLADRLREVKGALEVGDHVLLADLLRYEFDDVSEQWKRLLGHLADG
;
A
#
# COMPACT_ATOMS: atom_id res chain seq x y z
N VAL A 1 -34.31 -6.71 4.57
CA VAL A 1 -32.90 -7.13 4.64
C VAL A 1 -32.41 -6.99 6.08
N GLU A 2 -31.76 -8.01 6.61
CA GLU A 2 -31.08 -7.93 7.91
C GLU A 2 -29.67 -7.39 7.72
N VAL A 3 -29.28 -6.40 8.53
CA VAL A 3 -27.96 -5.77 8.41
C VAL A 3 -27.18 -6.00 9.70
N TYR A 4 -25.91 -6.38 9.54
CA TYR A 4 -25.00 -6.66 10.65
C TYR A 4 -23.70 -5.86 10.52
N LEU A 5 -23.10 -5.52 11.64
CA LEU A 5 -21.74 -4.97 11.74
C LEU A 5 -20.96 -5.76 12.79
N ASP A 6 -19.88 -6.42 12.37
CA ASP A 6 -19.04 -7.25 13.24
C ASP A 6 -19.89 -8.28 14.03
N ASP A 7 -20.73 -9.04 13.32
CA ASP A 7 -21.66 -10.05 13.82
C ASP A 7 -22.82 -9.50 14.72
N ALA A 8 -22.86 -8.20 15.00
CA ALA A 8 -23.91 -7.58 15.77
C ALA A 8 -25.03 -7.02 14.85
N PRO A 9 -26.33 -7.25 15.16
CA PRO A 9 -27.41 -6.65 14.42
C PRO A 9 -27.29 -5.12 14.41
N LEU A 10 -27.44 -4.52 13.23
CA LEU A 10 -27.31 -3.09 13.04
C LEU A 10 -28.67 -2.51 12.60
N ASP A 11 -29.27 -1.71 13.46
CA ASP A 11 -30.48 -0.99 13.12
C ASP A 11 -30.15 0.19 12.19
N ILE A 12 -30.44 -0.02 10.91
CA ILE A 12 -30.25 0.97 9.84
C ILE A 12 -31.55 1.13 9.09
N ASP A 13 -31.99 2.37 8.96
CA ASP A 13 -33.08 2.71 8.06
C ASP A 13 -32.62 2.53 6.62
N ALA A 14 -33.11 1.48 5.97
CA ALA A 14 -32.86 1.16 4.58
C ALA A 14 -34.17 1.37 3.79
N PRO A 15 -34.43 2.59 3.29
CA PRO A 15 -35.62 2.83 2.49
C PRO A 15 -35.73 1.86 1.31
N ASP A 16 -36.97 1.50 0.95
CA ASP A 16 -37.21 0.65 -0.21
C ASP A 16 -36.53 1.20 -1.46
N GLY A 17 -35.61 0.44 -2.02
CA GLY A 17 -34.83 0.83 -3.19
C GLY A 17 -33.41 1.34 -2.88
N SER A 18 -32.98 1.41 -1.62
CA SER A 18 -31.58 1.74 -1.29
C SER A 18 -30.60 0.73 -1.92
N SER A 19 -29.54 1.23 -2.51
CA SER A 19 -28.44 0.39 -3.00
C SER A 19 -27.55 -0.09 -1.83
N LEU A 20 -26.81 -1.16 -2.05
CA LEU A 20 -25.82 -1.64 -1.09
C LEU A 20 -24.74 -0.57 -0.83
N GLU A 21 -24.42 0.26 -1.84
CA GLU A 21 -23.51 1.39 -1.68
C GLU A 21 -24.02 2.42 -0.67
N GLN A 22 -25.31 2.77 -0.75
CA GLN A 22 -25.93 3.70 0.20
C GLN A 22 -25.88 3.16 1.63
N LEU A 23 -26.13 1.85 1.83
CA LEU A 23 -25.96 1.22 3.13
C LEU A 23 -24.52 1.25 3.60
N THR A 24 -23.57 0.92 2.73
CA THR A 24 -22.14 1.00 3.02
C THR A 24 -21.73 2.40 3.45
N GLN A 25 -22.25 3.43 2.80
CA GLN A 25 -21.99 4.82 3.19
C GLN A 25 -22.61 5.16 4.56
N GLN A 26 -23.81 4.65 4.88
CA GLN A 26 -24.42 4.86 6.19
C GLN A 26 -23.60 4.19 7.31
N VAL A 27 -23.18 2.93 7.11
CA VAL A 27 -22.30 2.21 8.05
C VAL A 27 -20.97 2.96 8.21
N SER A 28 -20.35 3.40 7.11
CA SER A 28 -19.13 4.18 7.14
C SER A 28 -19.29 5.49 7.93
N ARG A 29 -20.45 6.16 7.83
CA ARG A 29 -20.74 7.36 8.63
C ARG A 29 -20.83 7.04 10.12
N ARG A 30 -21.42 5.90 10.51
CA ARG A 30 -21.47 5.46 11.92
C ARG A 30 -20.11 5.14 12.49
N LEU A 31 -19.19 4.62 11.65
CA LEU A 31 -17.82 4.32 12.05
C LEU A 31 -16.93 5.57 12.15
N ARG A 32 -17.36 6.74 11.66
CA ARG A 32 -16.57 7.99 11.76
C ARG A 32 -16.26 8.31 13.22
N GLY A 33 -14.99 8.60 13.48
CA GLY A 33 -14.48 8.93 14.81
C GLY A 33 -14.24 7.73 15.73
N THR A 34 -14.54 6.50 15.30
CA THR A 34 -14.24 5.28 16.07
C THR A 34 -12.84 4.72 15.76
N GLY A 35 -12.15 5.26 14.77
CA GLY A 35 -10.88 4.70 14.27
C GLY A 35 -11.03 3.39 13.50
N ARG A 36 -12.26 3.02 13.10
CA ARG A 36 -12.54 1.79 12.35
C ARG A 36 -13.00 2.08 10.92
N VAL A 37 -12.73 1.15 10.02
CA VAL A 37 -13.18 1.19 8.62
C VAL A 37 -13.73 -0.16 8.20
N ILE A 38 -14.67 -0.16 7.24
CA ILE A 38 -15.20 -1.39 6.65
C ILE A 38 -14.07 -2.05 5.83
N THR A 39 -13.84 -3.33 6.09
CA THR A 39 -12.80 -4.13 5.42
C THR A 39 -13.37 -5.23 4.53
N ALA A 40 -14.59 -5.68 4.81
CA ALA A 40 -15.29 -6.65 3.97
C ALA A 40 -16.80 -6.46 4.03
N VAL A 41 -17.46 -6.87 2.95
CA VAL A 41 -18.93 -6.96 2.86
C VAL A 41 -19.27 -8.41 2.53
N ARG A 42 -20.22 -8.98 3.25
CA ARG A 42 -20.79 -10.31 2.97
C ARG A 42 -22.27 -10.16 2.67
N CYS A 43 -22.70 -10.82 1.62
CA CYS A 43 -24.11 -10.88 1.22
C CYS A 43 -24.56 -12.34 1.27
N ASP A 44 -25.62 -12.62 2.05
CA ASP A 44 -26.15 -13.99 2.24
C ASP A 44 -25.05 -14.98 2.64
N GLY A 45 -24.14 -14.57 3.53
CA GLY A 45 -23.04 -15.40 4.03
C GLY A 45 -21.83 -15.51 3.09
N ARG A 46 -21.88 -14.98 1.85
CA ARG A 46 -20.76 -14.99 0.90
C ARG A 46 -20.02 -13.66 0.98
N THR A 47 -18.71 -13.70 1.20
CA THR A 47 -17.84 -12.51 1.08
C THR A 47 -17.81 -12.03 -0.38
N VAL A 48 -18.05 -10.74 -0.58
CA VAL A 48 -17.97 -10.10 -1.91
C VAL A 48 -16.50 -9.88 -2.26
N PRO A 49 -15.99 -10.49 -3.35
CA PRO A 49 -14.62 -10.29 -3.78
C PRO A 49 -14.38 -8.85 -4.27
N ALA A 50 -13.12 -8.38 -4.25
CA ALA A 50 -12.79 -7.01 -4.61
C ALA A 50 -13.14 -6.66 -6.08
N ASP A 51 -12.99 -7.61 -6.99
CA ASP A 51 -13.33 -7.46 -8.42
C ASP A 51 -14.85 -7.44 -8.70
N GLU A 52 -15.66 -8.01 -7.81
CA GLU A 52 -17.13 -7.98 -7.87
C GLU A 52 -17.73 -6.80 -7.06
N LEU A 53 -16.93 -6.12 -6.24
CA LEU A 53 -17.41 -5.18 -5.23
C LEU A 53 -18.19 -4.01 -5.86
N GLU A 54 -17.65 -3.37 -6.89
CA GLU A 54 -18.29 -2.22 -7.53
C GLU A 54 -19.66 -2.57 -8.12
N CYS A 55 -19.73 -3.70 -8.85
CA CYS A 55 -21.00 -4.18 -9.42
C CYS A 55 -22.00 -4.57 -8.33
N THR A 56 -21.54 -5.17 -7.23
CA THR A 56 -22.38 -5.58 -6.13
C THR A 56 -22.92 -4.39 -5.34
N LEU A 57 -22.09 -3.37 -5.10
CA LEU A 57 -22.50 -2.14 -4.41
C LEU A 57 -23.61 -1.38 -5.15
N ALA A 58 -23.65 -1.45 -6.48
CA ALA A 58 -24.69 -0.81 -7.28
C ALA A 58 -26.06 -1.50 -7.18
N ARG A 59 -26.13 -2.75 -6.69
CA ARG A 59 -27.38 -3.51 -6.61
C ARG A 59 -28.29 -3.01 -5.47
N PRO A 60 -29.62 -3.16 -5.62
CA PRO A 60 -30.54 -2.90 -4.53
C PRO A 60 -30.29 -3.82 -3.33
N ALA A 61 -30.19 -3.24 -2.13
CA ALA A 61 -29.92 -4.01 -0.91
C ALA A 61 -30.98 -5.08 -0.63
N ARG A 62 -32.24 -4.85 -1.07
CA ARG A 62 -33.35 -5.79 -0.93
C ARG A 62 -33.19 -7.12 -1.70
N GLU A 63 -32.24 -7.20 -2.62
CA GLU A 63 -31.92 -8.44 -3.33
C GLU A 63 -31.28 -9.48 -2.40
N TYR A 64 -30.80 -9.05 -1.23
CA TYR A 64 -30.14 -9.89 -0.24
C TYR A 64 -31.03 -10.10 0.98
N GLY A 65 -31.04 -11.30 1.54
CA GLY A 65 -31.69 -11.61 2.82
C GLY A 65 -30.89 -11.03 3.99
N SER A 66 -29.57 -11.13 3.93
CA SER A 66 -28.64 -10.61 4.95
C SER A 66 -27.45 -9.90 4.34
N ILE A 67 -27.04 -8.80 4.95
CA ILE A 67 -25.83 -8.03 4.61
C ILE A 67 -25.03 -7.86 5.89
N GLU A 68 -23.77 -8.30 5.86
CA GLU A 68 -22.86 -8.20 6.99
C GLU A 68 -21.64 -7.36 6.59
N PHE A 69 -21.37 -6.32 7.36
CA PHE A 69 -20.18 -5.49 7.26
C PHE A 69 -19.17 -5.92 8.31
N GLN A 70 -17.94 -6.18 7.88
CA GLN A 70 -16.82 -6.40 8.78
C GLN A 70 -15.98 -5.14 8.85
N SER A 71 -15.59 -4.74 10.05
CA SER A 71 -14.75 -3.57 10.25
C SER A 71 -13.47 -3.92 10.99
N SER A 72 -12.44 -3.10 10.80
CA SER A 72 -11.16 -3.25 11.50
C SER A 72 -10.63 -1.87 11.93
N GLU A 73 -9.79 -1.89 12.96
CA GLU A 73 -9.11 -0.67 13.40
C GLU A 73 -8.09 -0.20 12.36
N VAL A 74 -8.16 1.07 11.98
CA VAL A 74 -7.24 1.68 11.01
C VAL A 74 -5.80 1.53 11.45
N ALA A 75 -5.50 1.75 12.74
CA ALA A 75 -4.15 1.64 13.27
C ALA A 75 -3.57 0.24 13.08
N GLY A 76 -4.36 -0.81 13.36
CA GLY A 76 -3.94 -2.20 13.16
C GLY A 76 -3.71 -2.55 11.68
N LEU A 77 -4.61 -2.09 10.80
CA LEU A 77 -4.46 -2.29 9.35
C LEU A 77 -3.21 -1.62 8.79
N VAL A 78 -3.00 -0.35 9.16
CA VAL A 78 -1.82 0.40 8.69
C VAL A 78 -0.55 -0.23 9.23
N ARG A 79 -0.51 -0.61 10.51
CA ARG A 79 0.65 -1.31 11.09
C ARG A 79 0.99 -2.58 10.31
N ALA A 80 0.02 -3.44 10.07
CA ALA A 80 0.23 -4.69 9.34
C ALA A 80 0.71 -4.42 7.90
N ALA A 81 0.13 -3.43 7.21
CA ALA A 81 0.53 -3.03 5.87
C ALA A 81 1.96 -2.47 5.83
N MET A 82 2.38 -1.65 6.80
CA MET A 82 3.74 -1.11 6.88
C MET A 82 4.77 -2.21 7.19
N GLN A 83 4.44 -3.15 8.07
CA GLN A 83 5.30 -4.30 8.34
C GLN A 83 5.50 -5.18 7.10
N GLU A 84 4.44 -5.42 6.33
CA GLU A 84 4.54 -6.16 5.08
C GLU A 84 5.33 -5.39 4.02
N ALA A 85 5.08 -4.09 3.88
CA ALA A 85 5.86 -3.21 3.01
C ALA A 85 7.35 -3.24 3.37
N GLY A 86 7.69 -3.25 4.66
CA GLY A 86 9.08 -3.39 5.14
C GLY A 86 9.71 -4.71 4.71
N ARG A 87 8.99 -5.83 4.79
CA ARG A 87 9.48 -7.13 4.32
C ARG A 87 9.73 -7.15 2.82
N LEU A 88 8.78 -6.65 2.05
CA LEU A 88 8.92 -6.52 0.58
C LEU A 88 10.09 -5.61 0.21
N PHE A 89 10.29 -4.54 0.96
CA PHE A 89 11.39 -3.62 0.71
C PHE A 89 12.76 -4.28 0.92
N ILE A 90 12.94 -5.08 1.98
CA ILE A 90 14.16 -5.87 2.21
C ILE A 90 14.41 -6.84 1.04
N GLU A 91 13.36 -7.46 0.52
CA GLU A 91 13.50 -8.33 -0.66
C GLU A 91 13.92 -7.54 -1.91
N SER A 92 13.37 -6.33 -2.11
CA SER A 92 13.77 -5.47 -3.22
C SER A 92 15.25 -5.06 -3.15
N ASP A 93 15.78 -4.82 -1.95
CA ASP A 93 17.21 -4.55 -1.74
C ASP A 93 18.08 -5.73 -2.20
N ARG A 94 17.68 -6.97 -1.87
CA ARG A 94 18.37 -8.16 -2.34
C ARG A 94 18.35 -8.29 -3.85
N LEU A 95 17.21 -8.01 -4.48
CA LEU A 95 17.08 -8.02 -5.94
C LEU A 95 17.96 -6.95 -6.59
N ARG A 96 18.04 -5.76 -6.02
CA ARG A 96 18.87 -4.65 -6.45
C ARG A 96 20.35 -5.05 -6.46
N HIS A 97 20.87 -5.56 -5.33
CA HIS A 97 22.26 -6.01 -5.24
C HIS A 97 22.57 -7.14 -6.23
N LYS A 98 21.65 -8.13 -6.34
CA LYS A 98 21.82 -9.23 -7.29
C LYS A 98 21.79 -8.75 -8.76
N ALA A 99 21.00 -7.73 -9.07
CA ALA A 99 21.01 -7.11 -10.40
C ALA A 99 22.37 -6.45 -10.69
N ALA A 100 22.94 -5.72 -9.71
CA ALA A 100 24.27 -5.15 -9.82
C ALA A 100 25.35 -6.23 -10.07
N ASP A 101 25.31 -7.35 -9.35
CA ASP A 101 26.23 -8.48 -9.57
C ASP A 101 26.12 -9.02 -10.98
N LEU A 102 24.90 -9.25 -11.47
CA LEU A 102 24.67 -9.76 -12.83
C LEU A 102 25.13 -8.80 -13.93
N LEU A 103 25.04 -7.48 -13.70
CA LEU A 103 25.59 -6.48 -14.62
C LEU A 103 27.10 -6.61 -14.73
N ASN A 104 27.79 -6.75 -13.59
CA ASN A 104 29.26 -6.95 -13.55
C ASN A 104 29.68 -8.28 -14.19
N GLU A 105 28.79 -9.29 -14.20
CA GLU A 105 28.99 -10.56 -14.88
C GLU A 105 28.60 -10.53 -16.38
N ALA A 106 28.28 -9.37 -16.93
CA ALA A 106 27.78 -9.17 -18.30
C ALA A 106 26.46 -9.95 -18.62
N LYS A 107 25.67 -10.28 -17.61
CA LYS A 107 24.37 -10.95 -17.71
C LYS A 107 23.22 -9.95 -17.74
N SER A 108 23.28 -8.96 -18.61
CA SER A 108 22.42 -7.76 -18.63
C SER A 108 20.92 -8.11 -18.71
N SER A 109 20.51 -9.06 -19.56
CA SER A 109 19.08 -9.43 -19.67
C SER A 109 18.49 -9.88 -18.34
N ARG A 110 19.21 -10.73 -17.61
CA ARG A 110 18.77 -11.23 -16.31
C ARG A 110 18.79 -10.14 -15.25
N ALA A 111 19.77 -9.25 -15.30
CA ALA A 111 19.85 -8.09 -14.42
C ALA A 111 18.64 -7.18 -14.62
N MET A 112 18.25 -6.90 -15.88
CA MET A 112 17.06 -6.07 -16.18
C MET A 112 15.76 -6.69 -15.68
N GLU A 113 15.60 -8.03 -15.74
CA GLU A 113 14.44 -8.71 -15.17
C GLU A 113 14.34 -8.48 -13.66
N LEU A 114 15.44 -8.63 -12.92
CA LEU A 114 15.48 -8.42 -11.47
C LEU A 114 15.26 -6.95 -11.11
N LEU A 115 15.84 -6.04 -11.87
CA LEU A 115 15.64 -4.61 -11.68
C LEU A 115 14.17 -4.21 -11.90
N GLY A 116 13.53 -4.78 -12.92
CA GLY A 116 12.08 -4.60 -13.14
C GLY A 116 11.23 -5.14 -11.99
N GLN A 117 11.63 -6.25 -11.35
CA GLN A 117 10.96 -6.74 -10.14
C GLN A 117 11.18 -5.80 -8.96
N CYS A 118 12.39 -5.34 -8.74
CA CYS A 118 12.74 -4.37 -7.70
C CYS A 118 11.88 -3.11 -7.79
N PHE A 119 11.76 -2.49 -8.96
CA PHE A 119 10.95 -1.28 -9.16
C PHE A 119 9.44 -1.52 -8.98
N ARG A 120 8.92 -2.69 -9.35
CA ARG A 120 7.51 -3.03 -9.04
C ARG A 120 7.25 -3.09 -7.54
N ILE A 121 8.16 -3.70 -6.78
CA ILE A 121 8.07 -3.73 -5.31
C ILE A 121 8.13 -2.30 -4.74
N TRP A 122 9.04 -1.47 -5.21
CA TRP A 122 9.16 -0.08 -4.76
C TRP A 122 7.87 0.70 -5.00
N SER A 123 7.27 0.56 -6.18
CA SER A 123 5.98 1.19 -6.48
C SER A 123 4.87 0.72 -5.53
N GLN A 124 4.81 -0.58 -5.26
CA GLN A 124 3.84 -1.16 -4.32
C GLN A 124 4.04 -0.66 -2.89
N VAL A 125 5.29 -0.59 -2.42
CA VAL A 125 5.63 -0.05 -1.10
C VAL A 125 5.24 1.43 -1.00
N TYR A 126 5.57 2.21 -2.01
CA TYR A 126 5.22 3.63 -2.06
C TYR A 126 3.70 3.85 -2.00
N GLU A 127 2.93 3.12 -2.81
CA GLU A 127 1.47 3.18 -2.76
C GLU A 127 0.90 2.78 -1.39
N THR A 128 1.50 1.77 -0.76
CA THR A 128 1.09 1.32 0.57
C THR A 128 1.29 2.43 1.61
N VAL A 129 2.43 3.12 1.56
CA VAL A 129 2.73 4.24 2.45
C VAL A 129 1.75 5.39 2.22
N LEU A 130 1.48 5.76 0.97
CA LEU A 130 0.50 6.82 0.66
C LEU A 130 -0.90 6.48 1.16
N LYS A 131 -1.38 5.28 0.90
CA LYS A 131 -2.70 4.81 1.35
C LYS A 131 -2.78 4.75 2.88
N GLY A 132 -1.73 4.26 3.54
CA GLY A 132 -1.65 4.23 5.01
C GLY A 132 -1.69 5.62 5.63
N ALA A 133 -0.93 6.57 5.10
CA ALA A 133 -0.94 7.96 5.53
C ALA A 133 -2.32 8.61 5.33
N GLN A 134 -2.96 8.37 4.19
CA GLN A 134 -4.31 8.86 3.90
C GLN A 134 -5.35 8.30 4.90
N LEU A 135 -5.30 7.00 5.19
CA LEU A 135 -6.22 6.36 6.15
C LEU A 135 -6.05 6.94 7.57
N ARG A 136 -4.82 7.28 7.96
CA ARG A 136 -4.51 7.90 9.25
C ARG A 136 -4.68 9.42 9.25
N GLN A 137 -4.96 10.02 8.09
CA GLN A 137 -5.01 11.48 7.89
C GLN A 137 -3.70 12.18 8.28
N VAL A 138 -2.57 11.54 8.04
CA VAL A 138 -1.23 12.03 8.33
C VAL A 138 -0.62 12.65 7.07
N ASN A 139 -0.06 13.84 7.21
CA ASN A 139 0.75 14.45 6.15
C ASN A 139 2.17 13.88 6.24
N LEU A 140 2.56 13.03 5.27
CA LEU A 140 3.88 12.40 5.23
C LEU A 140 5.05 13.40 5.25
N LEU A 141 4.89 14.59 4.66
CA LEU A 141 5.92 15.61 4.65
C LEU A 141 6.07 16.32 6.02
N ALA A 142 5.11 16.16 6.91
CA ALA A 142 5.10 16.72 8.25
C ALA A 142 5.33 15.65 9.33
N VAL A 143 5.59 14.40 8.94
CA VAL A 143 5.92 13.34 9.91
C VAL A 143 7.33 13.59 10.43
N ASP A 144 7.45 13.68 11.75
CA ASP A 144 8.74 13.76 12.44
C ASP A 144 9.29 12.34 12.64
N VAL A 145 10.12 11.91 11.72
CA VAL A 145 10.81 10.62 11.80
C VAL A 145 12.21 10.87 12.35
N PRO A 146 12.60 10.25 13.47
CA PRO A 146 13.94 10.45 14.03
C PRO A 146 15.02 10.19 12.98
N ASP A 147 15.95 11.13 12.85
CA ASP A 147 17.09 11.09 11.93
C ASP A 147 16.73 11.00 10.43
N VAL A 148 15.49 11.34 10.03
CA VAL A 148 15.06 11.36 8.63
C VAL A 148 14.43 12.73 8.29
N ASP A 149 15.11 13.51 7.45
CA ASP A 149 14.47 14.62 6.75
C ASP A 149 13.76 14.08 5.50
N VAL A 150 12.44 13.91 5.59
CA VAL A 150 11.62 13.32 4.52
C VAL A 150 11.73 14.12 3.23
N THR A 151 11.85 15.46 3.31
CA THR A 151 11.95 16.32 2.12
C THR A 151 13.30 16.15 1.43
N ALA A 152 14.38 16.21 2.20
CA ALA A 152 15.73 16.00 1.67
C ALA A 152 15.89 14.59 1.08
N TRP A 153 15.35 13.58 1.76
CA TRP A 153 15.37 12.21 1.29
C TRP A 153 14.60 11.99 -0.01
N LEU A 154 13.40 12.59 -0.17
CA LEU A 154 12.66 12.53 -1.45
C LEU A 154 13.44 13.17 -2.59
N GLY A 155 14.17 14.26 -2.31
CA GLY A 155 15.10 14.87 -3.27
C GLY A 155 16.20 13.90 -3.68
N LEU A 156 16.88 13.28 -2.72
CA LEU A 156 17.93 12.29 -2.97
C LEU A 156 17.42 11.11 -3.81
N LEU A 157 16.26 10.55 -3.44
CA LEU A 157 15.64 9.46 -4.20
C LEU A 157 15.37 9.86 -5.67
N ALA A 158 14.83 11.06 -5.89
CA ALA A 158 14.57 11.56 -7.24
C ALA A 158 15.85 11.74 -8.05
N ASP A 159 16.94 12.18 -7.42
CA ASP A 159 18.25 12.32 -8.06
C ASP A 159 18.80 10.95 -8.46
N ARG A 160 18.80 9.96 -7.56
CA ARG A 160 19.25 8.60 -7.84
C ARG A 160 18.45 7.92 -8.95
N LEU A 161 17.13 8.10 -8.98
CA LEU A 161 16.30 7.57 -10.06
C LEU A 161 16.61 8.23 -11.41
N ARG A 162 16.98 9.53 -11.45
CA ARG A 162 17.42 10.20 -12.67
C ARG A 162 18.76 9.66 -13.16
N GLU A 163 19.71 9.41 -12.26
CA GLU A 163 21.00 8.82 -12.58
C GLU A 163 20.84 7.39 -13.16
N VAL A 164 20.02 6.55 -12.53
CA VAL A 164 19.69 5.22 -13.06
C VAL A 164 19.06 5.29 -14.44
N LYS A 165 18.08 6.20 -14.63
CA LYS A 165 17.47 6.42 -15.93
C LYS A 165 18.52 6.81 -16.99
N GLY A 166 19.41 7.74 -16.67
CA GLY A 166 20.50 8.15 -17.57
C GLY A 166 21.43 7.00 -17.95
N ALA A 167 21.86 6.18 -16.97
CA ALA A 167 22.68 5.01 -17.22
C ALA A 167 22.00 3.97 -18.13
N LEU A 168 20.68 3.77 -17.93
CA LEU A 168 19.86 2.87 -18.76
C LEU A 168 19.73 3.39 -20.20
N GLU A 169 19.51 4.69 -20.40
CA GLU A 169 19.32 5.30 -21.71
C GLU A 169 20.58 5.21 -22.59
N VAL A 170 21.79 5.31 -21.98
CA VAL A 170 23.06 5.20 -22.70
C VAL A 170 23.63 3.78 -22.69
N GLY A 171 23.00 2.83 -22.00
CA GLY A 171 23.45 1.45 -21.89
C GLY A 171 24.73 1.28 -21.06
N ASP A 172 25.03 2.21 -20.16
CA ASP A 172 26.20 2.13 -19.28
C ASP A 172 25.91 1.17 -18.10
N HIS A 173 26.19 -0.10 -18.34
CA HIS A 173 25.95 -1.16 -17.36
C HIS A 173 26.91 -1.10 -16.16
N VAL A 174 28.12 -0.50 -16.34
CA VAL A 174 29.08 -0.34 -15.23
C VAL A 174 28.57 0.72 -14.27
N LEU A 175 28.24 1.90 -14.79
CA LEU A 175 27.65 2.97 -13.98
C LEU A 175 26.35 2.50 -13.30
N LEU A 176 25.49 1.78 -14.05
CA LEU A 176 24.26 1.25 -13.49
C LEU A 176 24.52 0.28 -12.31
N ALA A 177 25.50 -0.61 -12.44
CA ALA A 177 25.86 -1.54 -11.37
C ALA A 177 26.37 -0.80 -10.12
N ASP A 178 27.19 0.23 -10.30
CA ASP A 178 27.73 1.03 -9.20
C ASP A 178 26.64 1.83 -8.51
N LEU A 179 25.75 2.48 -9.25
CA LEU A 179 24.58 3.17 -8.70
C LEU A 179 23.73 2.22 -7.87
N LEU A 180 23.37 1.06 -8.43
CA LEU A 180 22.53 0.07 -7.74
C LEU A 180 23.22 -0.49 -6.49
N ARG A 181 24.53 -0.61 -6.47
CA ARG A 181 25.25 -1.23 -5.37
C ARG A 181 25.51 -0.27 -4.20
N TYR A 182 25.85 0.98 -4.50
CA TYR A 182 26.41 1.88 -3.49
C TYR A 182 25.50 3.09 -3.22
N GLU A 183 24.90 3.67 -4.24
CA GLU A 183 24.24 4.96 -4.11
C GLU A 183 22.80 4.87 -3.59
N PHE A 184 22.21 3.67 -3.58
CA PHE A 184 20.87 3.43 -3.04
C PHE A 184 20.84 2.97 -1.58
N ASP A 185 21.99 2.72 -0.96
CA ASP A 185 22.01 2.21 0.43
C ASP A 185 21.46 3.24 1.40
N ASP A 186 21.84 4.50 1.29
CA ASP A 186 21.31 5.58 2.13
C ASP A 186 19.80 5.76 1.94
N VAL A 187 19.34 5.69 0.69
CA VAL A 187 17.90 5.76 0.37
C VAL A 187 17.15 4.61 1.02
N SER A 188 17.71 3.39 0.92
CA SER A 188 17.10 2.17 1.48
C SER A 188 17.01 2.23 3.00
N GLU A 189 18.04 2.71 3.69
CA GLU A 189 18.03 2.84 5.14
C GLU A 189 16.97 3.84 5.62
N GLN A 190 16.81 4.95 4.92
CA GLN A 190 15.78 5.93 5.25
C GLN A 190 14.36 5.39 5.01
N TRP A 191 14.14 4.61 3.95
CA TRP A 191 12.89 3.87 3.73
C TRP A 191 12.55 2.95 4.89
N LYS A 192 13.51 2.14 5.35
CA LYS A 192 13.31 1.21 6.48
C LYS A 192 12.93 1.95 7.75
N ARG A 193 13.58 3.07 8.04
CA ARG A 193 13.25 3.93 9.19
C ARG A 193 11.84 4.51 9.10
N LEU A 194 11.47 5.05 7.93
CA LEU A 194 10.13 5.58 7.70
C LEU A 194 9.06 4.49 7.87
N LEU A 195 9.25 3.32 7.27
CA LEU A 195 8.31 2.20 7.38
C LEU A 195 8.18 1.71 8.82
N GLY A 196 9.29 1.59 9.55
CA GLY A 196 9.29 1.25 10.97
C GLY A 196 8.52 2.28 11.80
N HIS A 197 8.80 3.56 11.63
CA HIS A 197 8.11 4.64 12.33
C HIS A 197 6.59 4.64 12.06
N LEU A 198 6.20 4.45 10.79
CA LEU A 198 4.78 4.37 10.41
C LEU A 198 4.09 3.09 10.91
N ALA A 199 4.84 2.03 11.18
CA ALA A 199 4.30 0.81 11.79
C ALA A 199 4.07 0.95 13.30
N ASP A 200 4.91 1.70 14.00
CA ASP A 200 4.88 1.83 15.47
C ASP A 200 3.94 2.93 15.96
N GLY A 201 3.74 3.96 15.18
CA GLY A 201 2.91 5.13 15.49
C GLY A 201 1.55 5.09 14.86
#